data_97fcab55c385597f08a43bb4ab5b9cd9
#
_entry.id   97fcab55c385597f08a43bb4ab5b9cd9
#
_cell.length_a   1.000
_cell.length_b   1.000
_cell.length_c   1.000
_cell.angle_alpha   90.00
_cell.angle_beta   90.00
_cell.angle_gamma   90.00
#
_symmetry.space_group_name_H-M   'P 1'
#
loop_
_entity.id
_entity.type
_entity.pdbx_description
1 polymer ?
#
loop_
_entity_poly.entity_id
_entity_poly.type
_entity_poly.pdbx_seq_one_letter_code
_entity_poly.pdbx_strand_id
1 'polypeptide(L)'
;VLFRSLDAMKRQAGRPSKENGATVLPHLQGKKSREILAAESGESHEQIRKYIRLTNLVPELLEFVDEGRIKMRPAVELSYLNEDCQRDLVDEIDLNDCTPSHDQAIRMRKFFEEGKLTTEAISAIMSEEKPNQREKIVLRGDRVRSLIPKNIPINQTEEYVCKALEHYNKFLRNRAERDSR
;
A
#
# COMPACT_ATOMS: atom_id res chain seq x y z
N VAL A 1 18.48 -1.79 -9.24
CA VAL A 1 19.22 -1.57 -10.51
C VAL A 1 18.44 -0.63 -11.42
N LEU A 2 17.13 -0.82 -11.65
CA LEU A 2 16.30 0.03 -12.52
C LEU A 2 16.25 1.51 -12.09
N PHE A 3 16.19 1.79 -10.77
CA PHE A 3 16.10 3.15 -10.23
C PHE A 3 17.37 3.97 -10.46
N ARG A 4 18.57 3.38 -10.32
CA ARG A 4 19.84 4.04 -10.59
C ARG A 4 19.97 4.41 -12.07
N SER A 5 19.46 3.56 -12.96
CA SER A 5 19.39 3.84 -14.41
C SER A 5 18.45 5.00 -14.73
N LEU A 6 17.28 5.06 -14.09
CA LEU A 6 16.29 6.13 -14.29
C LEU A 6 16.80 7.50 -13.79
N ASP A 7 17.50 7.53 -12.65
CA ASP A 7 18.09 8.76 -12.14
C ASP A 7 19.24 9.26 -13.04
N ALA A 8 20.04 8.35 -13.57
CA ALA A 8 21.06 8.68 -14.56
C ALA A 8 20.46 9.25 -15.86
N MET A 9 19.36 8.67 -16.34
CA MET A 9 18.64 9.16 -17.52
C MET A 9 17.96 10.51 -17.28
N LYS A 10 17.42 10.75 -16.06
CA LYS A 10 16.83 12.03 -15.67
C LYS A 10 17.87 13.16 -15.65
N ARG A 11 19.09 12.86 -15.19
CA ARG A 11 20.23 13.80 -15.23
C ARG A 11 20.70 14.09 -16.65
N GLN A 12 20.65 13.10 -17.56
CA GLN A 12 20.96 13.29 -18.98
C GLN A 12 19.87 14.06 -19.75
N ALA A 13 18.59 13.94 -19.32
CA ALA A 13 17.45 14.64 -19.90
C ALA A 13 17.28 16.09 -19.37
N GLY A 14 18.23 16.59 -18.60
CA GLY A 14 18.29 18.00 -18.18
C GLY A 14 18.16 18.93 -19.39
N ARG A 15 17.49 20.09 -19.19
CA ARG A 15 17.24 21.10 -20.23
C ARG A 15 18.53 21.37 -21.02
N PRO A 16 18.56 21.10 -22.33
CA PRO A 16 19.77 21.35 -23.13
C PRO A 16 20.10 22.84 -23.03
N SER A 17 21.26 23.16 -22.48
CA SER A 17 21.81 24.50 -22.65
C SER A 17 22.16 24.67 -24.13
N LYS A 18 22.00 25.87 -24.67
CA LYS A 18 22.21 26.17 -26.09
C LYS A 18 23.61 25.88 -26.60
N GLU A 19 24.56 25.53 -25.71
CA GLU A 19 25.98 25.39 -26.03
C GLU A 19 26.53 23.96 -26.05
N ASN A 20 25.81 22.97 -25.51
CA ASN A 20 26.27 21.59 -25.57
C ASN A 20 25.41 20.80 -26.56
N GLY A 21 25.89 20.68 -27.78
CA GLY A 21 25.35 19.82 -28.83
C GLY A 21 25.43 18.34 -28.43
N ALA A 22 24.62 17.92 -27.45
CA ALA A 22 24.38 16.50 -27.23
C ALA A 22 23.68 15.98 -28.48
N THR A 23 24.36 15.11 -29.22
CA THR A 23 23.84 14.44 -30.41
C THR A 23 22.65 13.57 -30.01
N VAL A 24 21.46 14.14 -30.06
CA VAL A 24 20.21 13.39 -29.92
C VAL A 24 20.09 12.57 -31.21
N LEU A 25 20.01 11.25 -31.04
CA LEU A 25 19.80 10.35 -32.17
C LEU A 25 18.56 10.78 -32.98
N PRO A 26 18.63 10.83 -34.32
CA PRO A 26 17.58 11.45 -35.16
C PRO A 26 16.20 10.89 -34.98
N HIS A 27 16.06 9.61 -34.55
CA HIS A 27 14.78 8.93 -34.28
C HIS A 27 14.14 9.33 -32.96
N LEU A 28 14.81 10.12 -32.11
CA LEU A 28 14.33 10.57 -30.79
C LEU A 28 13.93 12.06 -30.79
N GLN A 29 14.14 12.76 -31.89
CA GLN A 29 13.77 14.17 -32.02
C GLN A 29 12.25 14.34 -31.91
N GLY A 30 11.82 15.20 -30.99
CA GLY A 30 10.40 15.50 -30.76
C GLY A 30 9.63 14.57 -29.82
N LYS A 31 10.21 13.45 -29.38
CA LYS A 31 9.59 12.59 -28.37
C LYS A 31 9.88 13.08 -26.95
N LYS A 32 8.88 13.01 -26.09
CA LYS A 32 9.07 13.31 -24.66
C LYS A 32 9.97 12.22 -24.03
N SER A 33 10.87 12.59 -23.14
CA SER A 33 11.80 11.65 -22.46
C SER A 33 11.11 10.39 -21.92
N ARG A 34 9.86 10.49 -21.50
CA ARG A 34 9.01 9.38 -21.04
C ARG A 34 8.66 8.37 -22.15
N GLU A 35 8.46 8.86 -23.37
CA GLU A 35 8.14 8.01 -24.54
C GLU A 35 9.36 7.21 -24.98
N ILE A 36 10.53 7.83 -24.86
CA ILE A 36 11.82 7.18 -25.14
C ILE A 36 12.06 6.05 -24.12
N LEU A 37 11.89 6.36 -22.83
CA LEU A 37 12.04 5.39 -21.75
C LEU A 37 11.07 4.22 -21.87
N ALA A 38 9.80 4.50 -22.24
CA ALA A 38 8.79 3.45 -22.44
C ALA A 38 9.15 2.54 -23.63
N ALA A 39 9.69 3.10 -24.70
CA ALA A 39 10.10 2.32 -25.87
C ALA A 39 11.34 1.45 -25.60
N GLU A 40 12.29 1.93 -24.79
CA GLU A 40 13.52 1.21 -24.46
C GLU A 40 13.31 0.14 -23.38
N SER A 41 12.43 0.38 -22.41
CA SER A 41 12.18 -0.55 -21.30
C SER A 41 11.07 -1.56 -21.60
N GLY A 42 10.23 -1.35 -22.60
CA GLY A 42 9.04 -2.15 -22.87
C GLY A 42 7.90 -1.94 -21.85
N GLU A 43 8.06 -0.96 -20.94
CA GLU A 43 7.10 -0.67 -19.88
C GLU A 43 6.03 0.32 -20.32
N SER A 44 4.87 0.29 -19.69
CA SER A 44 3.80 1.24 -19.97
C SER A 44 4.19 2.66 -19.52
N HIS A 45 3.68 3.69 -20.22
CA HIS A 45 3.86 5.09 -19.81
C HIS A 45 3.47 5.36 -18.35
N GLU A 46 2.46 4.68 -17.87
CA GLU A 46 2.00 4.83 -16.48
C GLU A 46 2.99 4.21 -15.49
N GLN A 47 3.57 3.08 -15.84
CA GLN A 47 4.62 2.45 -15.04
C GLN A 47 5.86 3.33 -14.96
N ILE A 48 6.29 3.92 -16.08
CA ILE A 48 7.39 4.89 -16.11
C ILE A 48 7.10 6.11 -15.20
N ARG A 49 5.86 6.62 -15.20
CA ARG A 49 5.50 7.71 -14.30
C ARG A 49 5.64 7.33 -12.83
N LYS A 50 5.25 6.11 -12.47
CA LYS A 50 5.41 5.58 -11.10
C LYS A 50 6.89 5.50 -10.72
N TYR A 51 7.72 4.95 -11.58
CA TYR A 51 9.17 4.89 -11.35
C TYR A 51 9.81 6.27 -11.19
N ILE A 52 9.48 7.23 -12.08
CA ILE A 52 9.95 8.60 -11.93
C ILE A 52 9.48 9.22 -10.60
N ARG A 53 8.25 8.90 -10.18
CA ARG A 53 7.73 9.42 -8.91
C ARG A 53 8.51 8.89 -7.70
N LEU A 54 8.95 7.64 -7.72
CA LEU A 54 9.75 7.04 -6.65
C LEU A 54 11.10 7.74 -6.42
N THR A 55 11.63 8.47 -7.42
CA THR A 55 12.86 9.27 -7.22
C THR A 55 12.69 10.43 -6.24
N ASN A 56 11.48 10.71 -5.76
CA ASN A 56 11.21 11.69 -4.71
C ASN A 56 11.19 11.07 -3.31
N LEU A 57 11.42 9.76 -3.19
CA LEU A 57 11.59 9.12 -1.89
C LEU A 57 12.98 9.40 -1.34
N VAL A 58 13.07 9.47 0.00
CA VAL A 58 14.37 9.46 0.68
C VAL A 58 15.07 8.12 0.44
N PRO A 59 16.43 8.08 0.45
CA PRO A 59 17.19 6.88 0.11
C PRO A 59 16.76 5.63 0.90
N GLU A 60 16.45 5.79 2.18
CA GLU A 60 16.06 4.70 3.09
C GLU A 60 14.73 4.06 2.66
N LEU A 61 13.72 4.87 2.31
CA LEU A 61 12.43 4.35 1.79
C LEU A 61 12.61 3.71 0.42
N LEU A 62 13.52 4.23 -0.41
CA LEU A 62 13.81 3.65 -1.71
C LEU A 62 14.48 2.29 -1.58
N GLU A 63 15.36 2.12 -0.57
CA GLU A 63 15.98 0.84 -0.24
C GLU A 63 14.92 -0.18 0.20
N PHE A 64 13.97 0.19 1.05
CA PHE A 64 12.83 -0.68 1.42
C PHE A 64 11.97 -1.10 0.22
N VAL A 65 11.89 -0.27 -0.82
CA VAL A 65 11.21 -0.65 -2.08
C VAL A 65 12.05 -1.62 -2.88
N ASP A 66 13.37 -1.42 -2.97
CA ASP A 66 14.29 -2.31 -3.69
C ASP A 66 14.37 -3.70 -3.03
N GLU A 67 14.33 -3.76 -1.70
CA GLU A 67 14.24 -5.00 -0.92
C GLU A 67 12.85 -5.68 -1.01
N GLY A 68 11.85 -4.99 -1.53
CA GLY A 68 10.48 -5.48 -1.64
C GLY A 68 9.69 -5.44 -0.32
N ARG A 69 10.22 -4.81 0.73
CA ARG A 69 9.54 -4.56 2.01
C ARG A 69 8.35 -3.62 1.81
N ILE A 70 8.53 -2.57 1.00
CA ILE A 70 7.44 -1.67 0.59
C ILE A 70 7.08 -1.96 -0.87
N LYS A 71 5.80 -2.21 -1.14
CA LYS A 71 5.32 -2.43 -2.50
C LYS A 71 5.24 -1.12 -3.29
N MET A 72 5.28 -1.22 -4.62
CA MET A 72 5.24 -0.09 -5.55
C MET A 72 4.07 0.88 -5.28
N ARG A 73 2.85 0.36 -5.01
CA ARG A 73 1.67 1.21 -4.81
C ARG A 73 1.78 2.10 -3.58
N PRO A 74 2.03 1.58 -2.35
CA PRO A 74 2.25 2.44 -1.20
C PRO A 74 3.44 3.39 -1.39
N ALA A 75 4.55 2.94 -2.00
CA ALA A 75 5.72 3.77 -2.25
C ALA A 75 5.41 5.02 -3.09
N VAL A 76 4.57 4.87 -4.13
CA VAL A 76 4.11 6.02 -4.94
C VAL A 76 3.31 7.02 -4.10
N GLU A 77 2.45 6.56 -3.19
CA GLU A 77 1.69 7.46 -2.30
C GLU A 77 2.62 8.18 -1.32
N LEU A 78 3.60 7.48 -0.74
CA LEU A 78 4.58 8.06 0.19
C LEU A 78 5.49 9.10 -0.48
N SER A 79 5.75 8.97 -1.77
CA SER A 79 6.56 9.94 -2.53
C SER A 79 5.91 11.32 -2.69
N TYR A 80 4.68 11.51 -2.24
CA TYR A 80 4.01 12.81 -2.17
C TYR A 80 4.28 13.56 -0.85
N LEU A 81 4.82 12.87 0.16
CA LEU A 81 5.21 13.47 1.43
C LEU A 81 6.50 14.28 1.25
N ASN A 82 6.71 15.28 2.11
CA ASN A 82 8.01 15.96 2.21
C ASN A 82 9.06 15.06 2.86
N GLU A 83 10.33 15.47 2.78
CA GLU A 83 11.45 14.67 3.31
C GLU A 83 11.34 14.45 4.83
N ASP A 84 10.86 15.43 5.60
CA ASP A 84 10.74 15.33 7.05
C ASP A 84 9.72 14.24 7.43
N CYS A 85 8.51 14.27 6.85
CA CYS A 85 7.51 13.23 7.09
C CYS A 85 7.95 11.85 6.58
N GLN A 86 8.76 11.80 5.52
CA GLN A 86 9.31 10.53 5.05
C GLN A 86 10.34 9.96 6.03
N ARG A 87 11.18 10.80 6.66
CA ARG A 87 12.13 10.38 7.70
C ARG A 87 11.42 9.95 8.97
N ASP A 88 10.41 10.70 9.43
CA ASP A 88 9.56 10.29 10.54
C ASP A 88 8.95 8.90 10.31
N LEU A 89 8.52 8.63 9.06
CA LEU A 89 8.00 7.32 8.70
C LEU A 89 9.09 6.22 8.70
N VAL A 90 10.32 6.52 8.29
CA VAL A 90 11.45 5.57 8.38
C VAL A 90 11.69 5.20 9.85
N ASP A 91 11.75 6.18 10.74
CA ASP A 91 11.93 5.95 12.17
C ASP A 91 10.81 5.07 12.75
N GLU A 92 9.57 5.28 12.35
CA GLU A 92 8.42 4.44 12.75
C GLU A 92 8.50 3.02 12.18
N ILE A 93 8.97 2.84 10.94
CA ILE A 93 9.18 1.52 10.34
C ILE A 93 10.24 0.73 11.11
N ASP A 94 11.33 1.37 11.47
CA ASP A 94 12.44 0.75 12.20
C ASP A 94 12.05 0.44 13.66
N LEU A 95 11.27 1.32 14.29
CA LEU A 95 10.79 1.12 15.66
C LEU A 95 9.81 -0.08 15.76
N ASN A 96 8.91 -0.21 14.80
CA ASN A 96 7.81 -1.19 14.85
C ASN A 96 8.06 -2.43 13.98
N ASP A 97 9.19 -2.49 13.26
CA ASP A 97 9.51 -3.52 12.26
C ASP A 97 8.33 -3.83 11.32
N CYS A 98 7.60 -2.78 10.93
CA CYS A 98 6.44 -2.91 10.06
C CYS A 98 6.39 -1.81 9.00
N THR A 99 6.04 -2.17 7.76
CA THR A 99 5.91 -1.24 6.65
C THR A 99 4.46 -0.83 6.42
N PRO A 100 4.17 0.38 5.93
CA PRO A 100 2.79 0.84 5.74
C PRO A 100 2.07 0.03 4.65
N SER A 101 0.80 -0.24 4.88
CA SER A 101 -0.12 -0.76 3.86
C SER A 101 -0.46 0.33 2.84
N HIS A 102 -1.05 -0.06 1.71
CA HIS A 102 -1.49 0.91 0.70
C HIS A 102 -2.53 1.91 1.24
N ASP A 103 -3.48 1.43 2.03
CA ASP A 103 -4.51 2.28 2.63
C ASP A 103 -3.93 3.25 3.67
N GLN A 104 -2.96 2.81 4.47
CA GLN A 104 -2.22 3.67 5.39
C GLN A 104 -1.44 4.75 4.64
N ALA A 105 -0.76 4.39 3.55
CA ALA A 105 -0.01 5.34 2.71
C ALA A 105 -0.94 6.40 2.05
N ILE A 106 -2.12 6.00 1.56
CA ILE A 106 -3.13 6.93 1.03
C ILE A 106 -3.59 7.91 2.11
N ARG A 107 -3.85 7.42 3.34
CA ARG A 107 -4.28 8.28 4.43
C ARG A 107 -3.18 9.25 4.87
N MET A 108 -1.94 8.79 4.98
CA MET A 108 -0.79 9.68 5.27
C MET A 108 -0.70 10.80 4.25
N ARG A 109 -0.79 10.47 2.95
CA ARG A 109 -0.81 11.46 1.88
C ARG A 109 -1.96 12.45 2.04
N LYS A 110 -3.18 11.99 2.31
CA LYS A 110 -4.34 12.84 2.52
C LYS A 110 -4.16 13.78 3.72
N PHE A 111 -3.68 13.28 4.85
CA PHE A 111 -3.36 14.10 6.02
C PHE A 111 -2.26 15.11 5.72
N PHE A 112 -1.28 14.75 4.90
CA PHE A 112 -0.23 15.66 4.44
C PHE A 112 -0.80 16.78 3.55
N GLU A 113 -1.64 16.44 2.57
CA GLU A 113 -2.33 17.43 1.70
C GLU A 113 -3.23 18.39 2.51
N GLU A 114 -3.80 17.92 3.62
CA GLU A 114 -4.58 18.75 4.57
C GLU A 114 -3.70 19.54 5.57
N GLY A 115 -2.39 19.37 5.54
CA GLY A 115 -1.47 20.02 6.49
C GLY A 115 -1.58 19.51 7.93
N LYS A 116 -2.10 18.27 8.12
CA LYS A 116 -2.35 17.64 9.43
C LYS A 116 -1.46 16.44 9.73
N LEU A 117 -0.52 16.10 8.85
CA LEU A 117 0.36 14.98 9.06
C LEU A 117 1.48 15.38 10.04
N THR A 118 1.37 14.94 11.28
CA THR A 118 2.38 15.06 12.31
C THR A 118 3.02 13.70 12.59
N THR A 119 4.15 13.67 13.31
CA THR A 119 4.82 12.43 13.73
C THR A 119 3.86 11.52 14.52
N GLU A 120 3.04 12.11 15.42
CA GLU A 120 2.03 11.36 16.18
C GLU A 120 0.95 10.78 15.29
N ALA A 121 0.56 11.49 14.20
CA ALA A 121 -0.41 10.99 13.24
C ALA A 121 0.16 9.83 12.43
N ILE A 122 1.44 9.88 12.05
CA ILE A 122 2.14 8.78 11.39
C ILE A 122 2.17 7.56 12.30
N SER A 123 2.59 7.73 13.56
CA SER A 123 2.64 6.66 14.57
C SER A 123 1.25 6.04 14.80
N ALA A 124 0.21 6.86 14.95
CA ALA A 124 -1.17 6.39 15.10
C ALA A 124 -1.65 5.57 13.90
N ILE A 125 -1.35 6.03 12.67
CA ILE A 125 -1.72 5.30 11.45
C ILE A 125 -0.94 3.98 11.34
N MET A 126 0.35 3.96 11.72
CA MET A 126 1.19 2.76 11.66
C MET A 126 0.81 1.71 12.70
N SER A 127 0.37 2.12 13.89
CA SER A 127 -0.07 1.23 14.97
C SER A 127 -1.44 0.61 14.74
N GLU A 128 -2.21 1.05 13.73
CA GLU A 128 -3.48 0.43 13.41
C GLU A 128 -3.32 -1.00 12.87
N GLU A 129 -4.19 -1.88 13.36
CA GLU A 129 -4.25 -3.27 12.89
C GLU A 129 -4.56 -3.34 11.40
N LYS A 130 -3.64 -3.91 10.62
CA LYS A 130 -3.83 -4.04 9.16
C LYS A 130 -4.96 -5.04 8.85
N PRO A 131 -5.75 -4.82 7.80
CA PRO A 131 -6.82 -5.74 7.40
C PRO A 131 -6.34 -7.20 7.20
N ASN A 132 -5.06 -7.40 6.86
CA ASN A 132 -4.45 -8.72 6.69
C ASN A 132 -4.06 -9.39 8.01
N GLN A 133 -3.95 -8.62 9.10
CA GLN A 133 -3.62 -9.12 10.44
C GLN A 133 -4.88 -9.49 11.22
N ARG A 134 -6.06 -9.06 10.78
CA ARG A 134 -7.33 -9.50 11.39
C ARG A 134 -7.54 -10.98 11.12
N GLU A 135 -7.77 -11.69 12.21
CA GLU A 135 -8.10 -13.10 12.12
C GLU A 135 -9.39 -13.28 11.29
N LYS A 136 -9.28 -13.98 10.17
CA LYS A 136 -10.43 -14.26 9.29
C LYS A 136 -10.81 -15.71 9.42
N ILE A 137 -11.97 -15.96 9.99
CA ILE A 137 -12.55 -17.31 9.97
C ILE A 137 -13.26 -17.52 8.64
N VAL A 138 -12.66 -18.32 7.76
CA VAL A 138 -13.25 -18.67 6.48
C VAL A 138 -14.04 -19.98 6.62
N LEU A 139 -15.37 -19.87 6.55
CA LEU A 139 -16.26 -21.02 6.56
C LEU A 139 -16.59 -21.44 5.11
N ARG A 140 -16.68 -22.76 4.85
CA ARG A 140 -17.12 -23.26 3.54
C ARG A 140 -18.60 -22.90 3.33
N GLY A 141 -18.84 -22.02 2.35
CA GLY A 141 -20.15 -21.43 2.10
C GLY A 141 -21.27 -22.45 1.84
N ASP A 142 -20.96 -23.54 1.13
CA ASP A 142 -21.87 -24.65 0.84
C ASP A 142 -22.36 -25.34 2.13
N ARG A 143 -21.47 -25.61 3.09
CA ARG A 143 -21.82 -26.23 4.38
C ARG A 143 -22.64 -25.29 5.25
N VAL A 144 -22.21 -24.04 5.37
CA VAL A 144 -22.90 -23.04 6.19
C VAL A 144 -24.29 -22.75 5.61
N ARG A 145 -24.38 -22.61 4.28
CA ARG A 145 -25.65 -22.31 3.59
C ARG A 145 -26.69 -23.41 3.76
N SER A 146 -26.28 -24.69 3.84
CA SER A 146 -27.20 -25.80 4.10
C SER A 146 -27.84 -25.77 5.49
N LEU A 147 -27.20 -25.10 6.46
CA LEU A 147 -27.68 -24.95 7.85
C LEU A 147 -28.54 -23.69 8.05
N ILE A 148 -28.49 -22.75 7.10
CA ILE A 148 -29.24 -21.50 7.19
C ILE A 148 -30.62 -21.67 6.53
N PRO A 149 -31.71 -21.24 7.18
CA PRO A 149 -33.03 -21.26 6.60
C PRO A 149 -33.11 -20.49 5.28
N LYS A 150 -33.88 -21.00 4.32
CA LYS A 150 -33.98 -20.42 2.96
C LYS A 150 -34.55 -18.99 2.94
N ASN A 151 -35.27 -18.58 3.96
CA ASN A 151 -35.86 -17.26 4.11
C ASN A 151 -34.84 -16.18 4.58
N ILE A 152 -33.61 -16.58 4.94
CA ILE A 152 -32.56 -15.63 5.34
C ILE A 152 -31.80 -15.18 4.08
N PRO A 153 -31.82 -13.89 3.71
CA PRO A 153 -31.09 -13.37 2.56
C PRO A 153 -29.58 -13.35 2.84
N ILE A 154 -28.79 -13.32 1.76
CA ILE A 154 -27.32 -13.44 1.82
C ILE A 154 -26.68 -12.34 2.66
N ASN A 155 -27.20 -11.11 2.60
CA ASN A 155 -26.69 -9.96 3.38
C ASN A 155 -26.94 -10.06 4.89
N GLN A 156 -27.86 -10.94 5.34
CA GLN A 156 -28.14 -11.18 6.76
C GLN A 156 -27.55 -12.49 7.28
N THR A 157 -26.84 -13.22 6.42
CA THR A 157 -26.28 -14.54 6.77
C THR A 157 -25.27 -14.44 7.91
N GLU A 158 -24.40 -13.44 7.90
CA GLU A 158 -23.39 -13.24 8.95
C GLU A 158 -24.05 -12.99 10.32
N GLU A 159 -25.00 -12.07 10.38
CA GLU A 159 -25.72 -11.74 11.60
C GLU A 159 -26.50 -12.96 12.15
N TYR A 160 -27.12 -13.73 11.25
CA TYR A 160 -27.80 -14.97 11.63
C TYR A 160 -26.84 -15.99 12.24
N VAL A 161 -25.67 -16.20 11.64
CA VAL A 161 -24.65 -17.13 12.16
C VAL A 161 -24.12 -16.67 13.51
N CYS A 162 -23.84 -15.38 13.69
CA CYS A 162 -23.39 -14.82 14.97
C CYS A 162 -24.43 -15.07 16.08
N LYS A 163 -25.70 -14.76 15.83
CA LYS A 163 -26.80 -15.01 16.80
C LYS A 163 -26.95 -16.50 17.12
N ALA A 164 -26.81 -17.37 16.13
CA ALA A 164 -26.89 -18.82 16.35
C ALA A 164 -25.74 -19.32 17.25
N LEU A 165 -24.52 -18.82 17.04
CA LEU A 165 -23.37 -19.15 17.89
C LEU A 165 -23.50 -18.61 19.31
N GLU A 166 -24.01 -17.40 19.51
CA GLU A 166 -24.30 -16.83 20.83
C GLU A 166 -25.30 -17.70 21.58
N HIS A 167 -26.38 -18.10 20.91
CA HIS A 167 -27.39 -18.97 21.50
C HIS A 167 -26.82 -20.35 21.87
N TYR A 168 -26.00 -20.93 20.99
CA TYR A 168 -25.34 -22.20 21.25
C TYR A 168 -24.36 -22.13 22.41
N ASN A 169 -23.59 -21.06 22.52
CA ASN A 169 -22.68 -20.83 23.65
C ASN A 169 -23.47 -20.71 24.99
N LYS A 170 -24.59 -20.01 24.98
CA LYS A 170 -25.47 -19.93 26.14
C LYS A 170 -26.05 -21.30 26.55
N PHE A 171 -26.43 -22.10 25.54
CA PHE A 171 -26.90 -23.47 25.77
C PHE A 171 -25.81 -24.34 26.42
N LEU A 172 -24.58 -24.27 25.93
CA LEU A 172 -23.43 -25.01 26.47
C LEU A 172 -23.14 -24.63 27.92
N ARG A 173 -23.15 -23.34 28.25
CA ARG A 173 -22.98 -22.86 29.64
C ARG A 173 -24.07 -23.41 30.57
N ASN A 174 -25.32 -23.30 30.17
CA ASN A 174 -26.46 -23.80 30.98
C ASN A 174 -26.42 -25.33 31.14
N ARG A 175 -25.85 -26.05 30.16
CA ARG A 175 -25.64 -27.49 30.26
C ARG A 175 -24.54 -27.83 31.26
N ALA A 176 -23.39 -27.17 31.17
CA ALA A 176 -22.27 -27.38 32.09
C ALA A 176 -22.67 -27.08 33.55
N GLU A 177 -23.44 -26.03 33.78
CA GLU A 177 -23.98 -25.71 35.10
C GLU A 177 -24.96 -26.79 35.67
N ARG A 178 -25.70 -27.47 34.78
CA ARG A 178 -26.57 -28.58 35.18
C ARG A 178 -25.80 -29.86 35.50
N ASP A 179 -24.75 -30.12 34.70
CA ASP A 179 -23.93 -31.33 34.88
C ASP A 179 -22.96 -31.20 36.07
N SER A 180 -22.77 -29.98 36.62
CA SER A 180 -21.95 -29.71 37.81
C SER A 180 -22.76 -29.70 39.14
N ARG A 181 -24.09 -29.89 39.08
CA ARG A 181 -24.99 -30.04 40.25
C ARG A 181 -25.33 -31.48 40.52
#